data_ddd116949508370cc6ae877758ba839e
#
_entry.id   ddd116949508370cc6ae877758ba839e
#
_cell.length_a   1.000
_cell.length_b   1.000
_cell.length_c   1.000
_cell.angle_alpha   90.00
_cell.angle_beta   90.00
_cell.angle_gamma   90.00
#
_symmetry.space_group_name_H-M   'P 1'
#
loop_
_entity.id
_entity.type
_entity.pdbx_description
1 polymer ?
#
loop_
_entity_poly.entity_id
_entity_poly.type
_entity_poly.pdbx_seq_one_letter_code
_entity_poly.pdbx_strand_id
1 'polypeptide(L)'
;MTEKHRKMLIRILVTFVLFIVLMIMDHSGIFSWMDEFPGGFFLYLVPYLLIGYDIIWKAARNIRNGQVFDENFLMMVATFAAFGVGEYSEALAVMLFYQVGELFQSYAVNRSRKSISDLMDICPEYANIEVDGVLKQVDPDDVEPGDLIVIKAGERIPLDGIVA
;
A
#
# COMPACT_ATOMS: atom_id res chain seq x y z
N MET A 1 4.16 -7.49 8.24
CA MET A 1 4.66 -6.75 7.07
C MET A 1 4.69 -7.72 5.91
N THR A 2 3.98 -7.44 4.83
CA THR A 2 3.94 -8.34 3.66
C THR A 2 5.27 -8.29 2.90
N GLU A 3 5.60 -9.34 2.14
CA GLU A 3 6.80 -9.37 1.28
C GLU A 3 6.90 -8.15 0.34
N LYS A 4 5.76 -7.69 -0.15
CA LYS A 4 5.66 -6.50 -1.02
C LYS A 4 6.14 -5.23 -0.32
N HIS A 5 5.70 -4.99 0.92
CA HIS A 5 6.12 -3.83 1.70
C HIS A 5 7.61 -3.86 2.05
N ARG A 6 8.15 -5.06 2.34
CA ARG A 6 9.58 -5.23 2.61
C ARG A 6 10.44 -4.89 1.39
N LYS A 7 10.04 -5.37 0.20
CA LYS A 7 10.74 -5.04 -1.05
C LYS A 7 10.70 -3.55 -1.36
N MET A 8 9.55 -2.91 -1.15
CA MET A 8 9.38 -1.46 -1.34
C MET A 8 10.26 -0.67 -0.37
N LEU A 9 10.29 -1.04 0.90
CA LEU A 9 11.12 -0.41 1.92
C LEU A 9 12.62 -0.53 1.59
N ILE A 10 13.09 -1.73 1.19
CA ILE A 10 14.49 -1.93 0.80
C ILE A 10 14.84 -1.03 -0.39
N ARG A 11 13.96 -0.94 -1.40
CA ARG A 11 14.15 -0.09 -2.57
C ARG A 11 14.24 1.39 -2.18
N ILE A 12 13.37 1.86 -1.30
CA ILE A 12 13.42 3.22 -0.75
C ILE A 12 14.75 3.48 -0.02
N LEU A 13 15.17 2.57 0.86
CA LEU A 13 16.43 2.72 1.61
C LEU A 13 17.65 2.75 0.70
N VAL A 14 17.72 1.85 -0.28
CA VAL A 14 18.83 1.82 -1.25
C VAL A 14 18.87 3.12 -2.05
N THR A 15 17.72 3.57 -2.56
CA THR A 15 17.66 4.83 -3.32
C THR A 15 17.97 6.03 -2.44
N PHE A 16 17.54 6.04 -1.19
CA PHE A 16 17.86 7.11 -0.24
C PHE A 16 19.37 7.21 0.02
N VAL A 17 20.05 6.08 0.23
CA VAL A 17 21.51 6.05 0.39
C VAL A 17 22.19 6.56 -0.89
N LEU A 18 21.76 6.11 -2.06
CA LEU A 18 22.29 6.59 -3.33
C LEU A 18 22.08 8.10 -3.50
N PHE A 19 20.89 8.60 -3.16
CA PHE A 19 20.56 10.02 -3.21
C PHE A 19 21.51 10.86 -2.31
N ILE A 20 21.73 10.42 -1.06
CA ILE A 20 22.65 11.12 -0.17
C ILE A 20 24.09 11.11 -0.69
N VAL A 21 24.55 9.98 -1.22
CA VAL A 21 25.88 9.88 -1.83
C VAL A 21 26.01 10.85 -3.02
N LEU A 22 25.03 10.86 -3.93
CA LEU A 22 25.02 11.76 -5.07
C LEU A 22 24.99 13.23 -4.64
N MET A 23 24.18 13.57 -3.64
CA MET A 23 24.08 14.93 -3.10
C MET A 23 25.42 15.39 -2.48
N ILE A 24 26.12 14.50 -1.77
CA ILE A 24 27.44 14.81 -1.21
C ILE A 24 28.49 14.99 -2.32
N MET A 25 28.45 14.15 -3.35
CA MET A 25 29.35 14.23 -4.50
C MET A 25 29.14 15.53 -5.27
N ASP A 26 27.90 15.90 -5.52
CA ASP A 26 27.47 17.15 -6.18
C ASP A 26 27.97 18.37 -5.38
N HIS A 27 27.68 18.40 -4.10
CA HIS A 27 28.09 19.52 -3.22
C HIS A 27 29.61 19.62 -3.02
N SER A 28 30.34 18.50 -3.13
CA SER A 28 31.82 18.50 -2.94
C SER A 28 32.58 19.14 -4.09
N GLY A 29 31.94 19.37 -5.24
CA GLY A 29 32.56 19.96 -6.45
C GLY A 29 33.68 19.11 -7.05
N ILE A 30 33.87 17.87 -6.58
CA ILE A 30 34.97 16.97 -7.03
C ILE A 30 34.69 16.50 -8.47
N PHE A 31 33.42 16.45 -8.85
CA PHE A 31 32.97 15.97 -10.15
C PHE A 31 32.18 17.05 -10.90
N SER A 32 32.87 18.07 -11.39
CA SER A 32 32.26 19.19 -12.15
C SER A 32 31.51 18.73 -13.41
N TRP A 33 31.74 17.52 -13.92
CA TRP A 33 31.02 16.96 -15.06
C TRP A 33 29.60 16.47 -14.67
N MET A 34 29.28 16.38 -13.37
CA MET A 34 27.93 16.03 -12.90
C MET A 34 26.92 17.18 -13.13
N ASP A 35 27.40 18.43 -13.15
CA ASP A 35 26.56 19.61 -13.40
C ASP A 35 26.25 19.80 -14.89
N GLU A 36 26.99 19.08 -15.77
CA GLU A 36 26.84 19.19 -17.21
C GLU A 36 26.07 18.00 -17.79
N PHE A 37 25.18 18.29 -18.75
CA PHE A 37 24.57 17.23 -19.58
C PHE A 37 25.66 16.60 -20.48
N PRO A 38 25.77 15.29 -20.62
CA PRO A 38 24.81 14.25 -20.16
C PRO A 38 25.15 13.56 -18.82
N GLY A 39 26.22 13.97 -18.12
CA GLY A 39 26.74 13.25 -16.94
C GLY A 39 25.75 13.18 -15.81
N GLY A 40 25.30 14.32 -15.29
CA GLY A 40 24.33 14.40 -14.20
C GLY A 40 23.00 13.72 -14.55
N PHE A 41 22.52 13.92 -15.78
CA PHE A 41 21.29 13.30 -16.25
C PHE A 41 21.31 11.77 -16.07
N PHE A 42 22.32 11.07 -16.60
CA PHE A 42 22.37 9.62 -16.52
C PHE A 42 22.62 9.13 -15.10
N LEU A 43 23.37 9.86 -14.31
CA LEU A 43 23.71 9.49 -12.94
C LEU A 43 22.48 9.51 -12.03
N TYR A 44 21.63 10.53 -12.13
CA TYR A 44 20.38 10.65 -11.38
C TYR A 44 19.25 9.80 -11.98
N LEU A 45 19.28 9.54 -13.29
CA LEU A 45 18.28 8.72 -13.97
C LEU A 45 18.24 7.28 -13.44
N VAL A 46 19.39 6.68 -13.13
CA VAL A 46 19.45 5.30 -12.61
C VAL A 46 18.69 5.13 -11.31
N PRO A 47 18.99 5.87 -10.21
CA PRO A 47 18.21 5.77 -8.98
C PRO A 47 16.76 6.25 -9.13
N TYR A 48 16.50 7.21 -10.02
CA TYR A 48 15.14 7.65 -10.35
C TYR A 48 14.31 6.51 -10.95
N LEU A 49 14.83 5.79 -11.93
CA LEU A 49 14.14 4.64 -12.51
C LEU A 49 14.02 3.49 -11.51
N LEU A 50 15.00 3.28 -10.65
CA LEU A 50 14.94 2.25 -9.61
C LEU A 50 13.77 2.49 -8.65
N ILE A 51 13.55 3.74 -8.24
CA ILE A 51 12.47 4.09 -7.29
C ILE A 51 11.13 4.31 -7.97
N GLY A 52 11.12 4.90 -9.18
CA GLY A 52 9.92 5.38 -9.87
C GLY A 52 9.31 4.41 -10.88
N TYR A 53 9.97 3.29 -11.19
CA TYR A 53 9.52 2.36 -12.23
C TYR A 53 8.04 1.96 -12.13
N ASP A 54 7.57 1.62 -10.93
CA ASP A 54 6.19 1.19 -10.70
C ASP A 54 5.17 2.34 -10.87
N ILE A 55 5.56 3.57 -10.53
CA ILE A 55 4.74 4.79 -10.71
C ILE A 55 4.61 5.09 -12.20
N ILE A 56 5.73 5.11 -12.92
CA ILE A 56 5.76 5.34 -14.37
C ILE A 56 4.91 4.28 -15.09
N TRP A 57 5.02 3.01 -14.68
CA TRP A 57 4.24 1.93 -15.27
C TRP A 57 2.75 2.04 -14.95
N LYS A 58 2.38 2.41 -13.71
CA LYS A 58 0.98 2.68 -13.33
C LYS A 58 0.41 3.84 -14.14
N ALA A 59 1.14 4.97 -14.23
CA ALA A 59 0.73 6.13 -15.01
C ALA A 59 0.49 5.76 -16.48
N ALA A 60 1.42 5.06 -17.13
CA ALA A 60 1.28 4.60 -18.51
C ALA A 60 0.06 3.69 -18.71
N ARG A 61 -0.20 2.77 -17.76
CA ARG A 61 -1.37 1.90 -17.79
C ARG A 61 -2.67 2.68 -17.62
N ASN A 62 -2.71 3.65 -16.70
CA ASN A 62 -3.90 4.44 -16.40
C ASN A 62 -4.26 5.36 -17.57
N ILE A 63 -3.27 5.94 -18.24
CA ILE A 63 -3.47 6.68 -19.49
C ILE A 63 -4.14 5.78 -20.54
N ARG A 64 -3.62 4.55 -20.73
CA ARG A 64 -4.19 3.61 -21.70
C ARG A 64 -5.64 3.20 -21.37
N ASN A 65 -6.00 3.21 -20.09
CA ASN A 65 -7.34 2.89 -19.59
C ASN A 65 -8.27 4.12 -19.53
N GLY A 66 -7.84 5.29 -20.04
CA GLY A 66 -8.64 6.53 -20.05
C GLY A 66 -8.62 7.32 -18.74
N GLN A 67 -7.85 6.90 -17.74
CA GLN A 67 -7.66 7.61 -16.47
C GLN A 67 -6.39 8.45 -16.53
N VAL A 68 -6.47 9.60 -17.24
CA VAL A 68 -5.29 10.40 -17.57
C VAL A 68 -4.80 11.25 -16.40
N PHE A 69 -5.70 11.75 -15.53
CA PHE A 69 -5.35 12.70 -14.46
C PHE A 69 -5.36 12.04 -13.08
N ASP A 70 -4.62 10.91 -12.93
CA ASP A 70 -4.38 10.33 -11.63
C ASP A 70 -3.09 10.87 -10.98
N GLU A 71 -2.90 10.58 -9.71
CA GLU A 71 -1.73 11.03 -8.94
C GLU A 71 -0.40 10.53 -9.53
N ASN A 72 -0.36 9.30 -10.07
CA ASN A 72 0.86 8.73 -10.66
C ASN A 72 1.25 9.47 -11.93
N PHE A 73 0.26 9.86 -12.76
CA PHE A 73 0.48 10.67 -13.95
C PHE A 73 1.04 12.05 -13.60
N LEU A 74 0.42 12.73 -12.62
CA LEU A 74 0.88 14.05 -12.19
C LEU A 74 2.32 14.00 -11.65
N MET A 75 2.65 12.98 -10.86
CA MET A 75 4.00 12.78 -10.35
C MET A 75 5.02 12.50 -11.46
N MET A 76 4.64 11.65 -12.42
CA MET A 76 5.47 11.36 -13.59
C MET A 76 5.76 12.63 -14.39
N VAL A 77 4.74 13.44 -14.70
CA VAL A 77 4.89 14.69 -15.47
C VAL A 77 5.75 15.70 -14.72
N ALA A 78 5.49 15.89 -13.41
CA ALA A 78 6.24 16.84 -12.59
C ALA A 78 7.74 16.48 -12.52
N THR A 79 8.06 15.21 -12.31
CA THR A 79 9.45 14.76 -12.20
C THR A 79 10.15 14.73 -13.56
N PHE A 80 9.44 14.42 -14.65
CA PHE A 80 10.01 14.55 -16.01
C PHE A 80 10.27 16.01 -16.40
N ALA A 81 9.38 16.93 -16.00
CA ALA A 81 9.61 18.36 -16.20
C ALA A 81 10.86 18.83 -15.44
N ALA A 82 11.06 18.38 -14.18
CA ALA A 82 12.25 18.68 -13.41
C ALA A 82 13.54 18.17 -14.11
N PHE A 83 13.51 16.94 -14.63
CA PHE A 83 14.61 16.43 -15.47
C PHE A 83 14.84 17.28 -16.72
N GLY A 84 13.76 17.77 -17.33
CA GLY A 84 13.85 18.62 -18.54
C GLY A 84 14.47 20.01 -18.32
N VAL A 85 14.36 20.53 -17.10
CA VAL A 85 14.98 21.83 -16.73
C VAL A 85 16.34 21.66 -16.04
N GLY A 86 16.82 20.42 -15.87
CA GLY A 86 18.13 20.14 -15.30
C GLY A 86 18.16 19.92 -13.78
N GLU A 87 16.99 19.96 -13.11
CA GLU A 87 16.86 19.78 -11.67
C GLU A 87 16.75 18.29 -11.32
N TYR A 88 17.83 17.54 -11.57
CA TYR A 88 17.86 16.09 -11.45
C TYR A 88 17.73 15.60 -9.99
N SER A 89 18.40 16.29 -9.07
CA SER A 89 18.36 15.98 -7.64
C SER A 89 16.97 16.18 -7.06
N GLU A 90 16.28 17.25 -7.46
CA GLU A 90 14.92 17.55 -7.04
C GLU A 90 13.91 16.51 -7.56
N ALA A 91 14.03 16.13 -8.83
CA ALA A 91 13.20 15.08 -9.42
C ALA A 91 13.32 13.76 -8.66
N LEU A 92 14.55 13.36 -8.32
CA LEU A 92 14.79 12.14 -7.53
C LEU A 92 14.25 12.27 -6.11
N ALA A 93 14.47 13.41 -5.43
CA ALA A 93 13.96 13.68 -4.09
C ALA A 93 12.42 13.59 -4.05
N VAL A 94 11.73 14.27 -4.97
CA VAL A 94 10.27 14.25 -5.07
C VAL A 94 9.74 12.83 -5.26
N MET A 95 10.33 12.05 -6.18
CA MET A 95 9.94 10.66 -6.42
C MET A 95 10.16 9.78 -5.18
N LEU A 96 11.27 10.02 -4.45
CA LEU A 96 11.60 9.28 -3.23
C LEU A 96 10.60 9.58 -2.12
N PHE A 97 10.26 10.86 -1.87
CA PHE A 97 9.26 11.24 -0.89
C PHE A 97 7.86 10.70 -1.24
N TYR A 98 7.49 10.71 -2.50
CA TYR A 98 6.24 10.11 -2.95
C TYR A 98 6.18 8.61 -2.62
N GLN A 99 7.25 7.86 -2.90
CA GLN A 99 7.31 6.43 -2.57
C GLN A 99 7.25 6.14 -1.07
N VAL A 100 7.82 7.01 -0.25
CA VAL A 100 7.67 6.93 1.21
C VAL A 100 6.19 7.11 1.59
N GLY A 101 5.51 8.10 1.03
CA GLY A 101 4.07 8.32 1.22
C GLY A 101 3.22 7.12 0.81
N GLU A 102 3.48 6.53 -0.36
CA GLU A 102 2.82 5.32 -0.86
C GLU A 102 3.02 4.13 0.10
N LEU A 103 4.22 3.98 0.65
CA LEU A 103 4.49 2.92 1.63
C LEU A 103 3.64 3.10 2.89
N PHE A 104 3.57 4.31 3.45
CA PHE A 104 2.77 4.62 4.62
C PHE A 104 1.27 4.43 4.36
N GLN A 105 0.77 4.94 3.23
CA GLN A 105 -0.63 4.77 2.83
C GLN A 105 -1.00 3.29 2.68
N SER A 106 -0.19 2.52 1.98
CA SER A 106 -0.39 1.09 1.78
C SER A 106 -0.37 0.31 3.11
N TYR A 107 0.51 0.69 4.03
CA TYR A 107 0.57 0.09 5.37
C TYR A 107 -0.67 0.41 6.20
N ALA A 108 -1.11 1.68 6.21
CA ALA A 108 -2.29 2.12 6.95
C ALA A 108 -3.57 1.45 6.45
N VAL A 109 -3.77 1.40 5.12
CA VAL A 109 -4.94 0.74 4.50
C VAL A 109 -4.97 -0.76 4.81
N ASN A 110 -3.83 -1.45 4.72
CA ASN A 110 -3.78 -2.88 5.02
C ASN A 110 -4.07 -3.18 6.49
N ARG A 111 -3.62 -2.32 7.41
CA ARG A 111 -3.91 -2.46 8.84
C ARG A 111 -5.40 -2.28 9.12
N SER A 112 -6.03 -1.27 8.52
CA SER A 112 -7.48 -1.04 8.67
C SER A 112 -8.30 -2.20 8.12
N ARG A 113 -7.95 -2.72 6.95
CA ARG A 113 -8.64 -3.89 6.35
C ARG A 113 -8.53 -5.13 7.23
N LYS A 114 -7.35 -5.38 7.81
CA LYS A 114 -7.18 -6.51 8.73
C LYS A 114 -8.07 -6.37 9.97
N SER A 115 -8.15 -5.18 10.55
CA SER A 115 -9.01 -4.93 11.71
C SER A 115 -10.50 -5.18 11.41
N ILE A 116 -10.96 -4.81 10.19
CA ILE A 116 -12.33 -5.09 9.74
C ILE A 116 -12.54 -6.59 9.54
N SER A 117 -11.59 -7.30 8.92
CA SER A 117 -11.65 -8.75 8.74
C SER A 117 -11.66 -9.48 10.07
N ASP A 118 -10.81 -9.06 11.01
CA ASP A 118 -10.75 -9.64 12.36
C ASP A 118 -12.09 -9.44 13.12
N LEU A 119 -12.82 -8.34 12.85
CA LEU A 119 -14.16 -8.11 13.40
C LEU A 119 -15.23 -8.98 12.72
N MET A 120 -15.16 -9.18 11.42
CA MET A 120 -16.07 -10.06 10.68
C MET A 120 -15.87 -11.53 11.06
N ASP A 121 -14.63 -11.94 11.35
CA ASP A 121 -14.31 -13.30 11.83
C ASP A 121 -14.84 -13.59 13.25
N ILE A 122 -15.35 -12.58 13.98
CA ILE A 122 -15.99 -12.76 15.28
C ILE A 122 -17.42 -13.26 15.13
N CYS A 123 -18.13 -12.94 14.05
CA CYS A 123 -19.46 -13.45 13.77
C CYS A 123 -19.40 -14.94 13.41
N PRO A 124 -20.06 -15.83 14.15
CA PRO A 124 -20.16 -17.24 13.78
C PRO A 124 -20.94 -17.42 12.49
N GLU A 125 -20.50 -18.37 11.67
CA GLU A 125 -21.15 -18.70 10.39
C GLU A 125 -22.47 -19.47 10.55
N TYR A 126 -22.78 -19.96 11.76
CA TYR A 126 -23.99 -20.73 12.05
C TYR A 126 -24.45 -20.56 13.48
N ALA A 127 -25.73 -20.79 13.70
CA ALA A 127 -26.38 -20.96 14.98
C ALA A 127 -26.92 -22.39 15.08
N ASN A 128 -26.83 -23.01 16.28
CA ASN A 128 -27.50 -24.28 16.55
C ASN A 128 -28.86 -23.99 17.22
N ILE A 129 -29.96 -24.24 16.54
CA ILE A 129 -31.30 -24.15 17.10
C ILE A 129 -31.80 -25.55 17.49
N GLU A 130 -32.61 -25.64 18.53
CA GLU A 130 -33.30 -26.86 18.92
C GLU A 130 -34.73 -26.85 18.40
N VAL A 131 -35.03 -27.76 17.47
CA VAL A 131 -36.39 -27.97 16.94
C VAL A 131 -36.79 -29.39 17.19
N ASP A 132 -37.87 -29.59 17.92
CA ASP A 132 -38.42 -30.92 18.29
C ASP A 132 -37.40 -31.87 18.98
N GLY A 133 -36.49 -31.31 19.78
CA GLY A 133 -35.43 -32.06 20.46
C GLY A 133 -34.24 -32.43 19.58
N VAL A 134 -34.14 -31.91 18.36
CA VAL A 134 -33.03 -32.14 17.44
C VAL A 134 -32.30 -30.82 17.17
N LEU A 135 -30.98 -30.86 17.33
CA LEU A 135 -30.15 -29.72 17.01
C LEU A 135 -29.99 -29.58 15.49
N LYS A 136 -30.33 -28.41 14.95
CA LYS A 136 -30.16 -28.04 13.55
C LYS A 136 -29.27 -26.81 13.43
N GLN A 137 -28.30 -26.88 12.52
CA GLN A 137 -27.49 -25.70 12.17
C GLN A 137 -28.26 -24.87 11.14
N VAL A 138 -28.36 -23.56 11.41
CA VAL A 138 -29.02 -22.57 10.57
C VAL A 138 -28.11 -21.35 10.45
N ASP A 139 -28.36 -20.52 9.45
CA ASP A 139 -27.73 -19.21 9.34
C ASP A 139 -28.20 -18.33 10.53
N PRO A 140 -27.31 -17.58 11.21
CA PRO A 140 -27.73 -16.66 12.27
C PRO A 140 -28.82 -15.67 11.85
N ASP A 141 -28.85 -15.28 10.58
CA ASP A 141 -29.88 -14.37 10.04
C ASP A 141 -31.27 -15.02 9.92
N ASP A 142 -31.34 -16.35 9.96
CA ASP A 142 -32.60 -17.12 9.92
C ASP A 142 -33.21 -17.38 11.32
N VAL A 143 -32.53 -16.93 12.38
CA VAL A 143 -33.00 -17.15 13.77
C VAL A 143 -33.97 -16.05 14.17
N GLU A 144 -35.18 -16.42 14.63
CA GLU A 144 -36.19 -15.46 15.06
C GLU A 144 -36.13 -15.17 16.57
N PRO A 145 -36.58 -13.96 17.00
CA PRO A 145 -36.69 -13.66 18.43
C PRO A 145 -37.64 -14.63 19.15
N GLY A 146 -37.10 -15.37 20.10
CA GLY A 146 -37.82 -16.40 20.87
C GLY A 146 -37.33 -17.82 20.59
N ASP A 147 -36.49 -18.01 19.60
CA ASP A 147 -35.86 -19.30 19.33
C ASP A 147 -34.82 -19.66 20.41
N LEU A 148 -34.74 -20.95 20.69
CA LEU A 148 -33.75 -21.48 21.62
C LEU A 148 -32.50 -21.89 20.87
N ILE A 149 -31.40 -21.16 21.11
CA ILE A 149 -30.09 -21.49 20.55
C ILE A 149 -29.27 -22.27 21.58
N VAL A 150 -28.57 -23.29 21.10
CA VAL A 150 -27.71 -24.14 21.95
C VAL A 150 -26.25 -23.86 21.61
N ILE A 151 -25.48 -23.39 22.60
CA ILE A 151 -24.07 -23.08 22.47
C ILE A 151 -23.26 -24.11 23.24
N LYS A 152 -22.38 -24.82 22.54
CA LYS A 152 -21.52 -25.83 23.16
C LYS A 152 -20.22 -25.20 23.66
N ALA A 153 -19.57 -25.88 24.59
CA ALA A 153 -18.26 -25.45 25.09
C ALA A 153 -17.25 -25.27 23.94
N GLY A 154 -16.68 -24.06 23.79
CA GLY A 154 -15.75 -23.71 22.74
C GLY A 154 -16.39 -23.10 21.49
N GLU A 155 -17.72 -23.06 21.37
CA GLU A 155 -18.44 -22.36 20.34
C GLU A 155 -18.56 -20.87 20.66
N ARG A 156 -18.67 -20.05 19.63
CA ARG A 156 -18.93 -18.60 19.75
C ARG A 156 -20.44 -18.35 19.84
N ILE A 157 -20.82 -17.32 20.58
CA ILE A 157 -22.22 -16.88 20.68
C ILE A 157 -22.62 -16.19 19.36
N PRO A 158 -23.59 -16.77 18.60
CA PRO A 158 -23.92 -16.24 17.29
C PRO A 158 -24.82 -15.00 17.32
N LEU A 159 -25.62 -14.84 18.37
CA LEU A 159 -26.63 -13.78 18.48
C LEU A 159 -26.76 -13.33 19.94
N ASP A 160 -27.22 -12.10 20.14
CA ASP A 160 -27.57 -11.60 21.46
C ASP A 160 -28.79 -12.34 22.00
N GLY A 161 -28.74 -12.74 23.28
CA GLY A 161 -29.82 -13.50 23.88
C GLY A 161 -29.80 -13.48 25.42
N ILE A 162 -30.77 -14.15 26.03
CA ILE A 162 -30.88 -14.35 27.47
C ILE A 162 -30.58 -15.82 27.77
N VAL A 163 -29.76 -16.06 28.77
CA VAL A 163 -29.45 -17.42 29.21
C VAL A 163 -30.69 -18.00 29.88
N ALA A 164 -31.14 -19.12 29.37
CA ALA A 164 -32.31 -19.86 29.89
C ALA A 164 -31.89 -21.00 30.81
#